data_2619ef59c2b38ffa7317c3f722d7d85c
#
_entry.id   2619ef59c2b38ffa7317c3f722d7d85c
#
_cell.length_a   1.000
_cell.length_b   1.000
_cell.length_c   1.000
_cell.angle_alpha   90.00
_cell.angle_beta   90.00
_cell.angle_gamma   90.00
#
_symmetry.space_group_name_H-M   'P 1'
#
loop_
_entity.id
_entity.type
_entity.pdbx_description
1 polymer ?
#
loop_
_entity_poly.entity_id
_entity_poly.type
_entity_poly.pdbx_seq_one_letter_code
_entity_poly.pdbx_strand_id
1 'polypeptide(L)'
;MSAAQRPLVVVGDTLLDQDVDGEATRLASDAPAPVVDVTVDRSRPGGAGLAALLAARGGREVVLVTALGDDAASRTVREALRSRVTLAELPLDGTLPVKTRIRAGGHPLVRVDRGGGTPGSPGRATVAALRNAGAVLVADYGRGTAVALRRHLADAAHTAPLVWDPHPRGERPVPGVRLATPNAAEARLLLGSDGGPRKDQESLRVHGARGSRLGERWGAAAVAVTLGERGALLTRPHSGDHMYVPAAHRAQGDPCGAGDCFAATAASVLAGGGLPEEAVQLAVAEAAAFVASGGAGGLRPGEVLSGDEAPGHPCDAYGLAEAVRARGGTVVAAGGCFDLLHVGHVGLLQNARRTGDCLIVCVNSDASVARLKGPGRPINPVADRVRVLSGLGCVDAVAVFDEETPEPLLRRLRPDVWVKGGDYSADTLPEAAVLREWGGQALVLPYLDGRSTTELARRAALGATVRPAPPPVPSRTRR
;
A
#
# COMPACT_ATOMS: atom_id res chain seq x y z
N MET A 1 -0.49 17.55 24.45
CA MET A 1 -0.86 16.86 23.20
C MET A 1 -0.42 15.40 23.32
N SER A 2 -1.31 14.45 23.04
CA SER A 2 -0.97 13.02 22.95
C SER A 2 0.07 12.81 21.85
N ALA A 3 0.91 11.77 21.95
CA ALA A 3 1.91 11.44 20.90
C ALA A 3 1.25 11.26 19.52
N ALA A 4 0.01 10.78 19.46
CA ALA A 4 -0.78 10.65 18.23
C ALA A 4 -1.19 11.99 17.57
N GLN A 5 -1.06 13.11 18.28
CA GLN A 5 -1.41 14.46 17.78
C GLN A 5 -0.20 15.27 17.30
N ARG A 6 1.02 14.72 17.41
CA ARG A 6 2.23 15.39 16.90
C ARG A 6 2.45 15.07 15.42
N PRO A 7 3.06 16.01 14.65
CA PRO A 7 3.28 15.80 13.23
C PRO A 7 4.24 14.64 12.95
N LEU A 8 4.07 14.01 11.80
CA LEU A 8 5.08 13.16 11.20
C LEU A 8 6.11 14.05 10.50
N VAL A 9 7.36 13.95 10.88
CA VAL A 9 8.44 14.73 10.27
C VAL A 9 9.16 13.86 9.25
N VAL A 10 9.11 14.28 7.98
CA VAL A 10 9.89 13.66 6.89
C VAL A 10 11.16 14.47 6.70
N VAL A 11 12.31 13.82 6.76
CA VAL A 11 13.64 14.43 6.59
C VAL A 11 14.31 13.81 5.38
N GLY A 12 14.85 14.60 4.47
CA GLY A 12 15.62 14.01 3.39
C GLY A 12 15.83 14.91 2.18
N ASP A 13 16.36 14.28 1.13
CA ASP A 13 16.74 14.96 -0.09
C ASP A 13 15.55 15.02 -1.05
N THR A 14 14.98 16.22 -1.22
CA THR A 14 13.96 16.46 -2.24
C THR A 14 14.61 16.72 -3.59
N LEU A 15 13.91 16.33 -4.64
CA LEU A 15 14.28 16.61 -6.03
C LEU A 15 13.02 16.91 -6.84
N LEU A 16 13.19 17.40 -8.07
CA LEU A 16 12.11 17.56 -9.03
C LEU A 16 12.18 16.41 -10.04
N ASP A 17 11.15 15.56 -10.07
CA ASP A 17 10.94 14.60 -11.15
C ASP A 17 10.14 15.27 -12.28
N GLN A 18 10.64 15.15 -13.51
CA GLN A 18 10.00 15.66 -14.71
C GLN A 18 9.82 14.51 -15.71
N ASP A 19 8.57 14.25 -16.09
CA ASP A 19 8.22 13.26 -17.11
C ASP A 19 7.81 13.97 -18.38
N VAL A 20 8.56 13.71 -19.46
CA VAL A 20 8.33 14.25 -20.80
C VAL A 20 7.90 13.08 -21.68
N ASP A 21 6.62 13.04 -22.00
CA ASP A 21 6.03 12.00 -22.85
C ASP A 21 5.73 12.55 -24.24
N GLY A 22 5.96 11.74 -25.27
CA GLY A 22 5.71 12.14 -26.65
C GLY A 22 5.76 10.97 -27.61
N GLU A 23 5.89 11.30 -28.88
CA GLU A 23 6.06 10.35 -29.97
C GLU A 23 7.41 10.54 -30.64
N ALA A 24 8.08 9.46 -31.04
CA ALA A 24 9.34 9.48 -31.76
C ALA A 24 9.15 8.79 -33.11
N THR A 25 8.63 9.53 -34.07
CA THR A 25 8.28 9.01 -35.41
C THR A 25 9.36 9.28 -36.46
N ARG A 26 10.36 10.10 -36.13
CA ARG A 26 11.43 10.51 -37.06
C ARG A 26 12.78 10.62 -36.36
N LEU A 27 13.82 10.54 -37.15
CA LEU A 27 15.19 10.89 -36.76
C LEU A 27 15.49 12.34 -37.05
N ALA A 28 16.48 12.91 -36.34
CA ALA A 28 17.01 14.23 -36.65
C ALA A 28 17.69 14.20 -38.00
N SER A 29 17.64 15.35 -38.73
CA SER A 29 18.21 15.45 -40.08
C SER A 29 19.75 15.47 -40.07
N ASP A 30 20.35 15.81 -38.96
CA ASP A 30 21.78 16.02 -38.75
C ASP A 30 22.46 14.94 -37.91
N ALA A 31 21.68 14.01 -37.32
CA ALA A 31 22.21 12.95 -36.50
C ALA A 31 21.26 11.70 -36.44
N PRO A 32 21.74 10.50 -36.24
CA PRO A 32 20.90 9.31 -36.06
C PRO A 32 20.28 9.27 -34.64
N ALA A 33 19.63 10.35 -34.25
CA ALA A 33 18.99 10.48 -32.94
C ALA A 33 17.47 10.63 -33.11
N PRO A 34 16.65 9.97 -32.27
CA PRO A 34 15.20 10.14 -32.30
C PRO A 34 14.80 11.57 -31.92
N VAL A 35 13.84 12.13 -32.65
CA VAL A 35 13.18 13.40 -32.31
C VAL A 35 11.88 13.04 -31.59
N VAL A 36 11.72 13.56 -30.38
CA VAL A 36 10.51 13.36 -29.58
C VAL A 36 9.63 14.60 -29.73
N ASP A 37 8.48 14.42 -30.36
CA ASP A 37 7.43 15.43 -30.41
C ASP A 37 6.62 15.34 -29.11
N VAL A 38 6.87 16.30 -28.20
CA VAL A 38 6.35 16.24 -26.80
C VAL A 38 4.85 16.51 -26.78
N THR A 39 4.10 15.61 -26.17
CA THR A 39 2.65 15.72 -25.94
C THR A 39 2.32 16.07 -24.49
N VAL A 40 3.15 15.65 -23.54
CA VAL A 40 2.96 15.88 -22.11
C VAL A 40 4.29 16.21 -21.45
N ASP A 41 4.30 17.28 -20.65
CA ASP A 41 5.40 17.65 -19.74
C ASP A 41 4.82 17.82 -18.34
N ARG A 42 5.23 16.98 -17.40
CA ARG A 42 4.75 16.97 -16.01
C ARG A 42 5.91 17.01 -15.06
N SER A 43 5.80 17.89 -14.08
CA SER A 43 6.76 17.99 -12.98
C SER A 43 6.09 17.67 -11.64
N ARG A 44 6.81 16.96 -10.75
CA ARG A 44 6.35 16.63 -9.41
C ARG A 44 7.51 16.60 -8.42
N PRO A 45 7.24 16.82 -7.12
CA PRO A 45 8.22 16.53 -6.08
C PRO A 45 8.59 15.06 -6.09
N GLY A 46 9.88 14.76 -6.02
CA GLY A 46 10.42 13.40 -5.88
C GLY A 46 11.26 13.28 -4.60
N GLY A 47 11.72 12.07 -4.29
CA GLY A 47 12.48 11.78 -3.10
C GLY A 47 11.71 12.11 -1.81
N ALA A 48 12.33 12.80 -0.86
CA ALA A 48 11.69 13.18 0.39
C ALA A 48 10.41 14.00 0.20
N GLY A 49 10.32 14.80 -0.88
CA GLY A 49 9.10 15.53 -1.25
C GLY A 49 7.94 14.59 -1.60
N LEU A 50 8.19 13.53 -2.36
CA LEU A 50 7.20 12.49 -2.66
C LEU A 50 6.80 11.74 -1.39
N ALA A 51 7.77 11.30 -0.59
CA ALA A 51 7.52 10.61 0.68
C ALA A 51 6.64 11.46 1.63
N ALA A 52 6.86 12.78 1.68
CA ALA A 52 6.04 13.69 2.49
C ALA A 52 4.61 13.82 1.96
N LEU A 53 4.41 13.91 0.64
CA LEU A 53 3.07 13.91 0.03
C LEU A 53 2.32 12.61 0.31
N LEU A 54 3.00 11.47 0.23
CA LEU A 54 2.44 10.16 0.52
C LEU A 54 2.08 10.01 1.99
N ALA A 55 2.92 10.52 2.90
CA ALA A 55 2.66 10.54 4.33
C ALA A 55 1.50 11.45 4.73
N ALA A 56 1.24 12.52 3.97
CA ALA A 56 0.14 13.45 4.20
C ALA A 56 -1.23 12.95 3.69
N ARG A 57 -1.25 11.81 2.99
CA ARG A 57 -2.50 11.12 2.64
C ARG A 57 -3.26 10.73 3.93
N GLY A 58 -4.56 10.84 3.92
CA GLY A 58 -5.37 10.56 5.11
C GLY A 58 -5.38 11.68 6.16
N GLY A 59 -5.00 12.93 5.77
CA GLY A 59 -5.17 14.11 6.63
C GLY A 59 -4.17 14.24 7.77
N ARG A 60 -3.09 13.46 7.79
CA ARG A 60 -2.03 13.59 8.81
C ARG A 60 -1.24 14.87 8.60
N GLU A 61 -0.97 15.57 9.70
CA GLU A 61 -0.04 16.70 9.70
C GLU A 61 1.39 16.22 9.42
N VAL A 62 2.00 16.75 8.36
CA VAL A 62 3.36 16.41 7.93
C VAL A 62 4.21 17.65 7.84
N VAL A 63 5.42 17.58 8.42
CA VAL A 63 6.47 18.59 8.25
C VAL A 63 7.60 17.97 7.43
N LEU A 64 7.94 18.58 6.29
CA LEU A 64 9.09 18.18 5.48
C LEU A 64 10.30 19.04 5.83
N VAL A 65 11.37 18.41 6.28
CA VAL A 65 12.68 19.01 6.52
C VAL A 65 13.60 18.64 5.37
N THR A 66 13.90 19.61 4.49
CA THR A 66 14.68 19.39 3.27
C THR A 66 15.45 20.64 2.88
N ALA A 67 16.46 20.47 2.01
CA ALA A 67 17.23 21.61 1.49
C ALA A 67 16.62 22.11 0.19
N LEU A 68 16.31 23.41 0.11
CA LEU A 68 15.79 24.09 -1.08
C LEU A 68 16.55 25.42 -1.30
N GLY A 69 16.81 25.73 -2.58
CA GLY A 69 17.46 26.96 -3.02
C GLY A 69 16.46 28.00 -3.59
N ASP A 70 16.98 28.99 -4.28
CA ASP A 70 16.19 30.04 -4.95
C ASP A 70 15.99 29.78 -6.45
N ASP A 71 16.39 28.61 -6.92
CA ASP A 71 16.26 28.18 -8.31
C ASP A 71 14.80 27.82 -8.69
N ALA A 72 14.54 27.70 -10.00
CA ALA A 72 13.20 27.44 -10.52
C ALA A 72 12.64 26.10 -10.05
N ALA A 73 13.46 25.06 -9.97
CA ALA A 73 13.03 23.74 -9.53
C ALA A 73 12.61 23.75 -8.04
N SER A 74 13.35 24.47 -7.19
CA SER A 74 12.99 24.68 -5.78
C SER A 74 11.66 25.43 -5.64
N ARG A 75 11.41 26.45 -6.46
CA ARG A 75 10.11 27.16 -6.47
C ARG A 75 8.95 26.24 -6.88
N THR A 76 9.14 25.44 -7.93
CA THR A 76 8.13 24.47 -8.39
C THR A 76 7.79 23.46 -7.28
N VAL A 77 8.80 22.95 -6.58
CA VAL A 77 8.61 22.01 -5.46
C VAL A 77 7.85 22.66 -4.31
N ARG A 78 8.22 23.89 -3.90
CA ARG A 78 7.50 24.63 -2.83
C ARG A 78 6.03 24.80 -3.19
N GLU A 79 5.74 25.21 -4.41
CA GLU A 79 4.37 25.41 -4.89
C GLU A 79 3.56 24.11 -4.83
N ALA A 80 4.13 23.00 -5.27
CA ALA A 80 3.46 21.69 -5.26
C ALA A 80 3.21 21.14 -3.86
N LEU A 81 4.00 21.53 -2.85
CA LEU A 81 3.92 21.02 -1.49
C LEU A 81 3.07 21.88 -0.55
N ARG A 82 2.98 23.19 -0.78
CA ARG A 82 2.46 24.21 0.17
C ARG A 82 1.06 23.95 0.71
N SER A 83 0.21 23.26 -0.05
CA SER A 83 -1.18 23.01 0.35
C SER A 83 -1.36 21.79 1.24
N ARG A 84 -0.31 20.97 1.38
CA ARG A 84 -0.41 19.65 2.06
C ARG A 84 0.66 19.38 3.10
N VAL A 85 1.79 20.07 3.00
CA VAL A 85 2.97 19.78 3.80
C VAL A 85 3.54 21.11 4.31
N THR A 86 3.84 21.16 5.59
CA THR A 86 4.58 22.27 6.19
C THR A 86 6.07 22.11 5.86
N LEU A 87 6.69 23.15 5.31
CA LEU A 87 8.12 23.14 4.96
C LEU A 87 8.98 23.73 6.09
N ALA A 88 10.03 23.00 6.47
CA ALA A 88 11.10 23.47 7.36
C ALA A 88 12.42 23.33 6.60
N GLU A 89 12.86 24.41 5.95
CA GLU A 89 13.90 24.36 4.95
C GLU A 89 15.31 24.54 5.55
N LEU A 90 16.27 23.79 4.97
CA LEU A 90 17.69 24.12 5.03
C LEU A 90 18.07 24.91 3.78
N PRO A 91 19.03 25.85 3.83
CA PRO A 91 19.54 26.46 2.64
C PRO A 91 20.24 25.41 1.74
N LEU A 92 20.07 25.52 0.45
CA LEU A 92 20.77 24.70 -0.55
C LEU A 92 21.82 25.57 -1.25
N ASP A 93 23.08 25.24 -1.10
CA ASP A 93 24.14 25.85 -1.90
C ASP A 93 24.25 25.10 -3.24
N GLY A 94 23.85 25.76 -4.33
CA GLY A 94 23.69 25.19 -5.66
C GLY A 94 22.24 25.19 -6.14
N THR A 95 21.85 24.20 -6.93
CA THR A 95 20.50 24.07 -7.51
C THR A 95 19.83 22.76 -7.14
N LEU A 96 18.51 22.78 -7.04
CA LEU A 96 17.78 21.55 -6.76
C LEU A 96 17.99 20.51 -7.87
N PRO A 97 18.24 19.23 -7.52
CA PRO A 97 18.36 18.19 -8.53
C PRO A 97 17.06 18.00 -9.30
N VAL A 98 17.15 17.89 -10.62
CA VAL A 98 16.06 17.61 -11.55
C VAL A 98 16.36 16.32 -12.29
N LYS A 99 15.41 15.38 -12.26
CA LYS A 99 15.46 14.11 -13.01
C LYS A 99 14.40 14.17 -14.10
N THR A 100 14.82 14.39 -15.34
CA THR A 100 13.94 14.40 -16.51
C THR A 100 13.94 13.02 -17.16
N ARG A 101 12.78 12.38 -17.27
CA ARG A 101 12.59 11.13 -18.01
C ARG A 101 11.88 11.44 -19.30
N ILE A 102 12.53 11.13 -20.43
CA ILE A 102 11.96 11.29 -21.76
C ILE A 102 11.50 9.93 -22.25
N ARG A 103 10.21 9.84 -22.59
CA ARG A 103 9.55 8.61 -23.05
C ARG A 103 8.86 8.87 -24.39
N ALA A 104 8.82 7.83 -25.24
CA ALA A 104 8.05 7.85 -26.47
C ALA A 104 7.26 6.55 -26.62
N GLY A 105 5.98 6.66 -26.96
CA GLY A 105 5.09 5.51 -27.05
C GLY A 105 5.03 4.68 -25.76
N GLY A 106 5.17 5.31 -24.59
CA GLY A 106 5.22 4.66 -23.28
C GLY A 106 6.58 4.05 -22.90
N HIS A 107 7.57 4.05 -23.78
CA HIS A 107 8.90 3.48 -23.53
C HIS A 107 9.93 4.54 -23.13
N PRO A 108 10.77 4.29 -22.12
CA PRO A 108 11.83 5.22 -21.74
C PRO A 108 12.92 5.27 -22.84
N LEU A 109 13.25 6.47 -23.31
CA LEU A 109 14.33 6.71 -24.26
C LEU A 109 15.62 7.14 -23.56
N VAL A 110 15.51 8.14 -22.68
CA VAL A 110 16.66 8.70 -21.98
C VAL A 110 16.23 9.32 -20.64
N ARG A 111 17.14 9.30 -19.67
CA ARG A 111 17.01 10.09 -18.44
C ARG A 111 18.12 11.13 -18.39
N VAL A 112 17.74 12.38 -18.14
CA VAL A 112 18.66 13.50 -17.99
C VAL A 112 18.62 13.95 -16.53
N ASP A 113 19.75 13.86 -15.84
CA ASP A 113 19.91 14.34 -14.47
C ASP A 113 20.67 15.68 -14.52
N ARG A 114 20.06 16.72 -13.91
CA ARG A 114 20.63 18.09 -13.86
C ARG A 114 20.60 18.63 -12.44
N GLY A 115 21.37 19.65 -12.20
CA GLY A 115 21.45 20.28 -10.89
C GLY A 115 22.21 19.46 -9.87
N GLY A 116 22.36 20.05 -8.72
CA GLY A 116 23.05 19.50 -7.57
C GLY A 116 23.44 20.63 -6.63
N GLY A 117 23.36 20.39 -5.35
CA GLY A 117 23.70 21.33 -4.31
C GLY A 117 24.03 20.62 -3.02
N THR A 118 24.61 21.37 -2.10
CA THR A 118 24.98 20.90 -0.75
C THR A 118 24.04 21.53 0.26
N PRO A 119 23.36 20.73 1.13
CA PRO A 119 22.58 21.25 2.23
C PRO A 119 23.44 22.05 3.21
N GLY A 120 22.98 23.24 3.57
CA GLY A 120 23.62 24.07 4.58
C GLY A 120 23.23 23.68 6.00
N SER A 121 23.65 24.49 6.97
CA SER A 121 23.39 24.23 8.38
C SER A 121 21.89 24.33 8.72
N PRO A 122 21.39 23.45 9.62
CA PRO A 122 19.99 23.49 10.05
C PRO A 122 19.68 24.76 10.85
N GLY A 123 18.53 25.38 10.54
CA GLY A 123 18.00 26.54 11.24
C GLY A 123 17.17 26.14 12.48
N ARG A 124 16.67 27.14 13.21
CA ARG A 124 15.85 26.92 14.41
C ARG A 124 14.56 26.17 14.07
N ALA A 125 13.94 26.44 12.93
CA ALA A 125 12.69 25.78 12.50
C ALA A 125 12.87 24.29 12.25
N THR A 126 13.95 23.87 11.58
CA THR A 126 14.28 22.48 11.29
C THR A 126 14.54 21.68 12.57
N VAL A 127 15.29 22.27 13.51
CA VAL A 127 15.58 21.65 14.82
C VAL A 127 14.32 21.54 15.66
N ALA A 128 13.47 22.57 15.67
CA ALA A 128 12.19 22.55 16.40
C ALA A 128 11.23 21.51 15.84
N ALA A 129 11.16 21.34 14.53
CA ALA A 129 10.35 20.31 13.89
C ALA A 129 10.73 18.91 14.39
N LEU A 130 12.04 18.58 14.39
CA LEU A 130 12.53 17.28 14.86
C LEU A 130 12.25 17.03 16.36
N ARG A 131 12.40 18.06 17.20
CA ARG A 131 12.11 17.95 18.64
C ARG A 131 10.63 17.71 18.94
N ASN A 132 9.74 18.22 18.08
CA ASN A 132 8.30 18.10 18.24
C ASN A 132 7.69 16.93 17.45
N ALA A 133 8.51 16.11 16.80
CA ALA A 133 8.04 15.00 15.99
C ALA A 133 7.27 13.94 16.79
N GLY A 134 6.15 13.46 16.26
CA GLY A 134 5.46 12.26 16.73
C GLY A 134 6.11 10.99 16.20
N ALA A 135 6.67 11.07 15.00
CA ALA A 135 7.55 10.09 14.37
C ALA A 135 8.44 10.79 13.34
N VAL A 136 9.53 10.16 12.94
CA VAL A 136 10.44 10.68 11.93
C VAL A 136 10.62 9.65 10.81
N LEU A 137 10.49 10.08 9.56
CA LEU A 137 10.90 9.34 8.37
C LEU A 137 12.13 10.02 7.78
N VAL A 138 13.23 9.30 7.67
CA VAL A 138 14.40 9.75 6.91
C VAL A 138 14.37 9.10 5.54
N ALA A 139 14.10 9.89 4.49
CA ALA A 139 14.18 9.51 3.09
C ALA A 139 15.54 9.98 2.53
N ASP A 140 16.55 9.14 2.72
CA ASP A 140 17.92 9.46 2.36
C ASP A 140 18.18 9.09 0.89
N TYR A 141 18.56 10.07 0.08
CA TYR A 141 18.95 9.87 -1.33
C TYR A 141 20.45 10.15 -1.57
N GLY A 142 21.20 10.26 -0.48
CA GLY A 142 22.65 10.43 -0.52
C GLY A 142 23.12 11.79 -1.04
N ARG A 143 22.33 12.85 -0.76
CA ARG A 143 22.66 14.23 -1.17
C ARG A 143 22.97 15.17 0.00
N GLY A 144 22.96 14.63 1.24
CA GLY A 144 23.53 15.29 2.40
C GLY A 144 22.57 15.87 3.41
N THR A 145 21.26 15.89 3.19
CA THR A 145 20.29 16.40 4.18
C THR A 145 20.35 15.60 5.48
N ALA A 146 20.41 14.27 5.40
CA ALA A 146 20.56 13.42 6.56
C ALA A 146 21.92 13.64 7.29
N VAL A 147 22.98 13.95 6.55
CA VAL A 147 24.31 14.31 7.09
C VAL A 147 24.22 15.58 7.93
N ALA A 148 23.65 16.66 7.32
CA ALA A 148 23.52 17.96 7.98
C ALA A 148 22.70 17.90 9.28
N LEU A 149 21.77 16.95 9.36
CA LEU A 149 20.86 16.79 10.52
C LEU A 149 21.24 15.62 11.43
N ARG A 150 22.33 14.90 11.16
CA ARG A 150 22.67 13.63 11.82
C ARG A 150 22.59 13.66 13.35
N ARG A 151 23.12 14.73 13.99
CA ARG A 151 23.05 14.89 15.44
C ARG A 151 21.61 14.98 15.93
N HIS A 152 20.78 15.77 15.25
CA HIS A 152 19.39 15.98 15.63
C HIS A 152 18.53 14.75 15.36
N LEU A 153 18.87 13.95 14.34
CA LEU A 153 18.23 12.66 14.07
C LEU A 153 18.56 11.63 15.15
N ALA A 154 19.81 11.61 15.65
CA ALA A 154 20.19 10.78 16.77
C ALA A 154 19.44 11.16 18.05
N ASP A 155 19.29 12.44 18.33
CA ASP A 155 18.49 12.93 19.46
C ASP A 155 17.00 12.53 19.31
N ALA A 156 16.44 12.66 18.10
CA ALA A 156 15.05 12.31 17.80
C ALA A 156 14.77 10.80 17.94
N ALA A 157 15.72 9.93 17.61
CA ALA A 157 15.59 8.49 17.73
C ALA A 157 15.36 8.02 19.18
N HIS A 158 15.73 8.82 20.18
CA HIS A 158 15.45 8.55 21.60
C HIS A 158 14.04 8.96 22.05
N THR A 159 13.36 9.84 21.31
CA THR A 159 12.10 10.46 21.74
C THR A 159 10.90 10.11 20.86
N ALA A 160 11.14 9.66 19.65
CA ALA A 160 10.10 9.31 18.67
C ALA A 160 10.51 8.10 17.82
N PRO A 161 9.57 7.27 17.36
CA PRO A 161 9.89 6.20 16.41
C PRO A 161 10.48 6.82 15.13
N LEU A 162 11.63 6.28 14.72
CA LEU A 162 12.35 6.75 13.55
C LEU A 162 12.43 5.62 12.51
N VAL A 163 11.92 5.89 11.30
CA VAL A 163 12.08 5.05 10.11
C VAL A 163 13.19 5.64 9.26
N TRP A 164 14.06 4.78 8.74
CA TRP A 164 15.13 5.20 7.85
C TRP A 164 15.08 4.42 6.55
N ASP A 165 14.83 5.13 5.45
CA ASP A 165 14.94 4.60 4.10
C ASP A 165 16.35 4.94 3.56
N PRO A 166 17.28 3.94 3.56
CA PRO A 166 18.69 4.19 3.30
C PRO A 166 19.00 4.16 1.81
N HIS A 167 20.01 4.93 1.40
CA HIS A 167 20.56 4.91 0.06
C HIS A 167 22.05 4.51 0.09
N PRO A 168 22.58 3.75 -0.89
CA PRO A 168 23.99 3.33 -0.91
C PRO A 168 25.02 4.47 -0.89
N ARG A 169 24.63 5.67 -1.34
CA ARG A 169 25.47 6.88 -1.27
C ARG A 169 25.19 7.74 -0.05
N GLY A 170 24.18 7.38 0.73
CA GLY A 170 23.81 8.10 1.95
C GLY A 170 24.61 7.66 3.16
N GLU A 171 24.30 8.30 4.28
CA GLU A 171 24.89 7.96 5.56
C GLU A 171 24.26 6.71 6.18
N ARG A 172 25.01 6.08 7.08
CA ARG A 172 24.45 4.98 7.88
C ARG A 172 23.34 5.52 8.77
N PRO A 173 22.23 4.75 8.94
CA PRO A 173 21.22 5.07 9.94
C PRO A 173 21.84 5.38 11.32
N VAL A 174 21.23 6.29 12.04
CA VAL A 174 21.65 6.57 13.43
C VAL A 174 21.24 5.41 14.34
N PRO A 175 21.98 5.12 15.41
CA PRO A 175 21.55 4.12 16.40
C PRO A 175 20.18 4.44 16.97
N GLY A 176 19.39 3.41 17.29
CA GLY A 176 18.05 3.57 17.84
C GLY A 176 16.94 3.71 16.79
N VAL A 177 17.25 3.60 15.48
CA VAL A 177 16.25 3.52 14.42
C VAL A 177 15.29 2.37 14.69
N ARG A 178 13.98 2.66 14.67
CA ARG A 178 12.93 1.69 14.92
C ARG A 178 12.77 0.70 13.77
N LEU A 179 12.88 1.20 12.53
CA LEU A 179 12.77 0.39 11.31
C LEU A 179 13.64 1.01 10.21
N ALA A 180 14.50 0.21 9.57
CA ALA A 180 15.16 0.60 8.33
C ALA A 180 14.58 -0.19 7.15
N THR A 181 14.48 0.45 5.94
CA THR A 181 13.70 -0.06 4.81
C THR A 181 14.52 -0.23 3.51
N PRO A 182 15.73 -0.80 3.52
CA PRO A 182 16.51 -0.99 2.30
C PRO A 182 15.80 -1.95 1.34
N ASN A 183 15.94 -1.72 0.03
CA ASN A 183 15.60 -2.75 -0.93
C ASN A 183 16.72 -3.81 -1.03
N ALA A 184 16.43 -4.94 -1.71
CA ALA A 184 17.36 -6.07 -1.82
C ALA A 184 18.74 -5.68 -2.41
N ALA A 185 18.76 -4.76 -3.38
CA ALA A 185 20.01 -4.29 -4.00
C ALA A 185 20.78 -3.37 -3.05
N GLU A 186 20.09 -2.46 -2.37
CA GLU A 186 20.67 -1.59 -1.35
C GLU A 186 21.21 -2.38 -0.18
N ALA A 187 20.44 -3.35 0.34
CA ALA A 187 20.86 -4.21 1.45
C ALA A 187 22.18 -4.92 1.11
N ARG A 188 22.37 -5.38 -0.13
CA ARG A 188 23.61 -5.99 -0.60
C ARG A 188 24.74 -4.96 -0.67
N LEU A 189 24.50 -3.80 -1.28
CA LEU A 189 25.51 -2.76 -1.49
C LEU A 189 25.99 -2.16 -0.18
N LEU A 190 25.09 -1.92 0.76
CA LEU A 190 25.39 -1.33 2.08
C LEU A 190 26.20 -2.25 2.99
N LEU A 191 26.19 -3.56 2.74
CA LEU A 191 27.08 -4.51 3.39
C LEU A 191 28.47 -4.58 2.75
N GLY A 192 28.65 -4.08 1.52
CA GLY A 192 29.91 -4.15 0.76
C GLY A 192 30.30 -5.59 0.48
N SER A 193 31.56 -5.98 0.79
CA SER A 193 32.07 -7.36 0.61
C SER A 193 31.22 -8.41 1.32
N ASP A 194 30.65 -8.08 2.47
CA ASP A 194 29.80 -8.97 3.27
C ASP A 194 28.43 -9.22 2.64
N GLY A 195 28.03 -8.39 1.66
CA GLY A 195 26.80 -8.53 0.91
C GLY A 195 26.75 -9.71 -0.04
N GLY A 196 27.91 -10.27 -0.39
CA GLY A 196 28.07 -11.38 -1.32
C GLY A 196 27.76 -11.03 -2.78
N PRO A 197 27.98 -11.96 -3.71
CA PRO A 197 27.73 -11.75 -5.13
C PRO A 197 26.22 -11.64 -5.42
N ARG A 198 25.88 -10.92 -6.51
CA ARG A 198 24.51 -10.88 -7.03
C ARG A 198 24.18 -12.23 -7.69
N LYS A 199 23.04 -12.81 -7.31
CA LYS A 199 22.43 -13.96 -7.99
C LYS A 199 21.04 -13.55 -8.46
N ASP A 200 20.60 -14.06 -9.60
CA ASP A 200 19.33 -13.65 -10.22
C ASP A 200 18.10 -14.04 -9.39
N GLN A 201 18.20 -15.11 -8.59
CA GLN A 201 17.15 -15.50 -7.64
C GLN A 201 17.76 -15.79 -6.27
N GLU A 202 17.79 -14.75 -5.42
CA GLU A 202 18.27 -14.93 -4.05
C GLU A 202 17.13 -15.43 -3.15
N SER A 203 17.45 -16.40 -2.29
CA SER A 203 16.49 -16.96 -1.33
C SER A 203 16.16 -15.97 -0.23
N LEU A 204 14.98 -16.12 0.39
CA LEU A 204 14.59 -15.33 1.56
C LEU A 204 15.60 -15.42 2.70
N ARG A 205 16.27 -16.59 2.85
CA ARG A 205 17.35 -16.78 3.84
C ARG A 205 18.51 -15.82 3.62
N VAL A 206 18.91 -15.58 2.37
CA VAL A 206 20.00 -14.63 2.04
C VAL A 206 19.60 -13.20 2.38
N HIS A 207 18.38 -12.81 2.01
CA HIS A 207 17.86 -11.48 2.36
C HIS A 207 17.69 -11.31 3.87
N GLY A 208 17.25 -12.36 4.57
CA GLY A 208 17.14 -12.38 6.04
C GLY A 208 18.50 -12.17 6.71
N ALA A 209 19.52 -12.92 6.30
CA ALA A 209 20.86 -12.76 6.84
C ALA A 209 21.44 -11.37 6.59
N ARG A 210 21.16 -10.77 5.41
CA ARG A 210 21.58 -9.38 5.13
C ARG A 210 20.85 -8.38 6.02
N GLY A 211 19.54 -8.51 6.17
CA GLY A 211 18.74 -7.63 7.03
C GLY A 211 19.20 -7.69 8.47
N SER A 212 19.44 -8.88 9.04
CA SER A 212 19.94 -9.04 10.40
C SER A 212 21.32 -8.38 10.60
N ARG A 213 22.28 -8.63 9.68
CA ARG A 213 23.60 -7.99 9.72
C ARG A 213 23.53 -6.46 9.60
N LEU A 214 22.66 -5.94 8.77
CA LEU A 214 22.44 -4.48 8.69
C LEU A 214 21.87 -3.94 9.99
N GLY A 215 20.89 -4.64 10.58
CA GLY A 215 20.33 -4.27 11.88
C GLY A 215 21.40 -4.19 12.99
N GLU A 216 22.27 -5.20 13.07
CA GLU A 216 23.41 -5.22 13.99
C GLU A 216 24.37 -4.05 13.74
N ARG A 217 24.76 -3.86 12.48
CA ARG A 217 25.71 -2.81 12.07
C ARG A 217 25.22 -1.39 12.33
N TRP A 218 23.91 -1.17 12.28
CA TRP A 218 23.28 0.13 12.46
C TRP A 218 22.71 0.37 13.86
N GLY A 219 22.64 -0.67 14.70
CA GLY A 219 21.93 -0.59 15.97
C GLY A 219 20.43 -0.30 15.75
N ALA A 220 19.86 -0.80 14.67
CA ALA A 220 18.44 -0.66 14.35
C ALA A 220 17.62 -1.76 15.03
N ALA A 221 16.43 -1.43 15.55
CA ALA A 221 15.56 -2.41 16.20
C ALA A 221 15.01 -3.46 15.22
N ALA A 222 14.77 -3.06 13.97
CA ALA A 222 14.33 -3.94 12.90
C ALA A 222 14.77 -3.43 11.52
N VAL A 223 14.86 -4.35 10.54
CA VAL A 223 15.13 -4.04 9.13
C VAL A 223 14.10 -4.75 8.27
N ALA A 224 13.38 -4.02 7.43
CA ALA A 224 12.50 -4.55 6.42
C ALA A 224 13.18 -4.49 5.06
N VAL A 225 13.66 -5.61 4.55
CA VAL A 225 14.24 -5.69 3.20
C VAL A 225 13.10 -5.80 2.20
N THR A 226 12.91 -4.77 1.36
CA THR A 226 11.88 -4.81 0.31
C THR A 226 12.36 -5.61 -0.89
N LEU A 227 11.48 -6.47 -1.45
CA LEU A 227 11.76 -7.46 -2.47
C LEU A 227 10.98 -7.21 -3.78
N GLY A 228 10.52 -5.97 -3.99
CA GLY A 228 9.69 -5.59 -5.14
C GLY A 228 8.37 -6.35 -5.15
N GLU A 229 8.00 -6.96 -6.27
CA GLU A 229 6.75 -7.73 -6.43
C GLU A 229 6.60 -8.92 -5.47
N ARG A 230 7.68 -9.34 -4.81
CA ARG A 230 7.65 -10.40 -3.80
C ARG A 230 7.24 -9.90 -2.41
N GLY A 231 7.11 -8.60 -2.19
CA GLY A 231 6.77 -8.02 -0.88
C GLY A 231 7.99 -7.62 -0.05
N ALA A 232 8.04 -7.94 1.24
CA ALA A 232 9.12 -7.56 2.13
C ALA A 232 9.46 -8.65 3.16
N LEU A 233 10.68 -8.60 3.69
CA LEU A 233 11.17 -9.49 4.73
C LEU A 233 11.61 -8.66 5.94
N LEU A 234 10.86 -8.74 7.03
CA LEU A 234 11.20 -8.11 8.30
C LEU A 234 12.16 -8.99 9.07
N THR A 235 13.26 -8.40 9.53
CA THR A 235 14.32 -9.05 10.31
C THR A 235 14.62 -8.26 11.57
N ARG A 236 15.12 -8.94 12.59
CA ARG A 236 15.63 -8.32 13.82
C ARG A 236 17.08 -8.70 14.05
N PRO A 237 17.91 -7.79 14.61
CA PRO A 237 19.25 -8.14 15.02
C PRO A 237 19.23 -9.33 15.98
N HIS A 238 20.22 -10.19 15.90
CA HIS A 238 20.42 -11.34 16.82
C HIS A 238 19.24 -12.34 16.88
N SER A 239 18.20 -12.16 16.07
CA SER A 239 17.10 -13.13 15.92
C SER A 239 17.30 -13.95 14.65
N GLY A 240 17.15 -15.26 14.77
CA GLY A 240 17.09 -16.15 13.61
C GLY A 240 15.73 -16.10 12.90
N ASP A 241 14.73 -15.46 13.51
CA ASP A 241 13.36 -15.41 13.01
C ASP A 241 13.18 -14.25 12.04
N HIS A 242 12.56 -14.56 10.91
CA HIS A 242 12.25 -13.59 9.86
C HIS A 242 10.76 -13.67 9.53
N MET A 243 10.09 -12.50 9.47
CA MET A 243 8.71 -12.43 9.03
C MET A 243 8.66 -12.04 7.55
N TYR A 244 8.21 -12.96 6.72
CA TYR A 244 7.96 -12.68 5.31
C TYR A 244 6.52 -12.18 5.11
N VAL A 245 6.40 -11.03 4.45
CA VAL A 245 5.13 -10.43 4.05
C VAL A 245 5.06 -10.43 2.53
N PRO A 246 4.33 -11.37 1.92
CA PRO A 246 4.16 -11.39 0.47
C PRO A 246 3.32 -10.22 0.00
N ALA A 247 3.59 -9.67 -1.19
CA ALA A 247 2.66 -8.79 -1.86
C ALA A 247 1.40 -9.56 -2.26
N ALA A 248 0.22 -9.00 -1.96
CA ALA A 248 -1.06 -9.66 -2.22
C ALA A 248 -1.30 -9.92 -3.72
N HIS A 249 -0.78 -9.05 -4.58
CA HIS A 249 -0.91 -9.13 -6.04
C HIS A 249 0.42 -8.74 -6.69
N ARG A 250 0.70 -9.33 -7.86
CA ARG A 250 1.74 -8.80 -8.76
C ARG A 250 1.17 -7.53 -9.41
N ALA A 251 1.46 -6.39 -8.85
CA ALA A 251 1.03 -5.12 -9.40
C ALA A 251 1.72 -4.89 -10.76
N GLN A 252 0.93 -4.75 -11.83
CA GLN A 252 1.42 -4.27 -13.11
C GLN A 252 1.31 -2.74 -13.11
N GLY A 253 2.43 -2.03 -13.23
CA GLY A 253 2.47 -0.58 -13.19
C GLY A 253 3.88 -0.03 -13.04
N ASP A 254 4.01 1.30 -12.93
CA ASP A 254 5.28 1.96 -12.69
C ASP A 254 5.70 1.80 -11.22
N PRO A 255 6.82 1.11 -10.91
CA PRO A 255 7.30 0.94 -9.54
C PRO A 255 7.95 2.21 -8.96
N CYS A 256 8.03 3.31 -9.72
CA CYS A 256 8.63 4.56 -9.26
C CYS A 256 7.88 5.11 -8.04
N GLY A 257 8.60 5.35 -6.94
CA GLY A 257 8.04 5.82 -5.67
C GLY A 257 7.44 4.73 -4.76
N ALA A 258 7.49 3.45 -5.15
CA ALA A 258 7.00 2.35 -4.31
C ALA A 258 7.75 2.25 -2.98
N GLY A 259 9.07 2.50 -2.97
CA GLY A 259 9.89 2.56 -1.75
C GLY A 259 9.48 3.73 -0.85
N ASP A 260 9.27 4.93 -1.44
CA ASP A 260 8.77 6.10 -0.70
C ASP A 260 7.40 5.82 -0.08
N CYS A 261 6.50 5.15 -0.82
CA CYS A 261 5.17 4.75 -0.33
C CYS A 261 5.29 3.76 0.83
N PHE A 262 6.13 2.75 0.69
CA PHE A 262 6.41 1.77 1.75
C PHE A 262 6.93 2.46 3.02
N ALA A 263 7.96 3.29 2.90
CA ALA A 263 8.57 3.98 4.04
C ALA A 263 7.62 4.99 4.71
N ALA A 264 6.84 5.75 3.92
CA ALA A 264 5.85 6.70 4.42
C ALA A 264 4.71 6.00 5.18
N THR A 265 4.19 4.88 4.64
CA THR A 265 3.17 4.07 5.30
C THR A 265 3.70 3.47 6.60
N ALA A 266 4.89 2.88 6.57
CA ALA A 266 5.52 2.31 7.77
C ALA A 266 5.72 3.38 8.87
N ALA A 267 6.19 4.57 8.51
CA ALA A 267 6.35 5.66 9.44
C ALA A 267 5.00 6.13 10.03
N SER A 268 3.94 6.17 9.21
CA SER A 268 2.60 6.56 9.64
C SER A 268 2.00 5.57 10.64
N VAL A 269 2.20 4.27 10.43
CA VAL A 269 1.75 3.22 11.37
C VAL A 269 2.48 3.32 12.70
N LEU A 270 3.82 3.45 12.67
CA LEU A 270 4.62 3.61 13.89
C LEU A 270 4.30 4.90 14.64
N ALA A 271 3.97 5.99 13.93
CA ALA A 271 3.48 7.23 14.53
C ALA A 271 2.15 7.07 15.28
N GLY A 272 1.31 6.14 14.85
CA GLY A 272 0.08 5.74 15.53
C GLY A 272 0.27 4.78 16.69
N GLY A 273 1.51 4.38 17.00
CA GLY A 273 1.83 3.41 18.06
C GLY A 273 1.77 1.95 17.61
N GLY A 274 1.62 1.69 16.32
CA GLY A 274 1.64 0.34 15.75
C GLY A 274 3.01 -0.34 15.87
N LEU A 275 3.02 -1.66 15.72
CA LEU A 275 4.22 -2.48 15.75
C LEU A 275 4.94 -2.50 14.39
N PRO A 276 6.25 -2.79 14.33
CA PRO A 276 6.97 -2.94 13.06
C PRO A 276 6.36 -4.01 12.13
N GLU A 277 5.79 -5.07 12.67
CA GLU A 277 5.09 -6.12 11.95
C GLU A 277 3.85 -5.59 11.20
N GLU A 278 3.03 -4.83 11.91
CA GLU A 278 1.84 -4.17 11.35
C GLU A 278 2.24 -3.12 10.31
N ALA A 279 3.30 -2.37 10.62
CA ALA A 279 3.84 -1.36 9.73
C ALA A 279 4.29 -1.97 8.39
N VAL A 280 5.02 -3.09 8.42
CA VAL A 280 5.49 -3.77 7.20
C VAL A 280 4.33 -4.41 6.43
N GLN A 281 3.34 -5.00 7.11
CA GLN A 281 2.16 -5.58 6.45
C GLN A 281 1.37 -4.53 5.67
N LEU A 282 1.05 -3.40 6.32
CA LEU A 282 0.34 -2.30 5.69
C LEU A 282 1.19 -1.64 4.59
N ALA A 283 2.49 -1.45 4.82
CA ALA A 283 3.37 -0.84 3.84
C ALA A 283 3.50 -1.68 2.55
N VAL A 284 3.53 -3.01 2.65
CA VAL A 284 3.52 -3.89 1.46
C VAL A 284 2.21 -3.75 0.69
N ALA A 285 1.07 -3.73 1.38
CA ALA A 285 -0.24 -3.59 0.74
C ALA A 285 -0.39 -2.24 0.03
N GLU A 286 -0.04 -1.13 0.72
CA GLU A 286 -0.13 0.22 0.17
C GLU A 286 0.85 0.45 -0.99
N ALA A 287 2.08 -0.06 -0.90
CA ALA A 287 3.04 0.04 -1.99
C ALA A 287 2.56 -0.74 -3.23
N ALA A 288 1.93 -1.91 -3.05
CA ALA A 288 1.36 -2.67 -4.17
C ALA A 288 0.17 -1.93 -4.81
N ALA A 289 -0.73 -1.36 -4.01
CA ALA A 289 -1.85 -0.54 -4.49
C ALA A 289 -1.34 0.73 -5.22
N PHE A 290 -0.31 1.38 -4.69
CA PHE A 290 0.32 2.54 -5.32
C PHE A 290 0.90 2.22 -6.69
N VAL A 291 1.61 1.10 -6.85
CA VAL A 291 2.12 0.64 -8.16
C VAL A 291 0.96 0.33 -9.12
N ALA A 292 -0.09 -0.34 -8.65
CA ALA A 292 -1.27 -0.65 -9.45
C ALA A 292 -2.00 0.61 -9.96
N SER A 293 -1.97 1.71 -9.19
CA SER A 293 -2.53 3.01 -9.58
C SER A 293 -1.64 3.84 -10.53
N GLY A 294 -0.52 3.28 -11.01
CA GLY A 294 0.41 3.96 -11.92
C GLY A 294 1.62 4.60 -11.22
N GLY A 295 1.86 4.29 -9.94
CA GLY A 295 3.01 4.77 -9.20
C GLY A 295 3.08 6.29 -9.09
N ALA A 296 4.30 6.84 -9.01
CA ALA A 296 4.48 8.29 -8.95
C ALA A 296 4.02 9.02 -10.23
N GLY A 297 4.02 8.35 -11.38
CA GLY A 297 3.52 8.90 -12.65
C GLY A 297 2.00 9.07 -12.69
N GLY A 298 1.25 8.30 -11.90
CA GLY A 298 -0.21 8.40 -11.77
C GLY A 298 -0.69 9.57 -10.91
N LEU A 299 0.21 10.23 -10.17
CA LEU A 299 -0.15 11.37 -9.32
C LEU A 299 -0.40 12.62 -10.20
N ARG A 300 -1.64 13.12 -10.21
CA ARG A 300 -1.99 14.36 -10.92
C ARG A 300 -1.76 15.59 -10.04
N PRO A 301 -1.15 16.66 -10.56
CA PRO A 301 -1.05 17.94 -9.87
C PRO A 301 -2.47 18.49 -9.60
N GLY A 302 -2.78 18.79 -8.35
CA GLY A 302 -4.08 19.38 -7.97
C GLY A 302 -5.22 18.38 -7.78
N GLU A 303 -5.06 17.11 -8.08
CA GLU A 303 -6.01 16.08 -7.67
C GLU A 303 -5.98 16.02 -6.13
N VAL A 304 -7.07 16.49 -5.52
CA VAL A 304 -7.36 16.23 -4.13
C VAL A 304 -7.50 14.72 -4.05
N LEU A 305 -6.44 14.04 -3.62
CA LEU A 305 -6.61 12.70 -3.07
C LEU A 305 -7.45 12.92 -1.82
N SER A 306 -8.77 12.95 -2.02
CA SER A 306 -9.75 13.13 -0.98
C SER A 306 -9.46 12.09 0.08
N GLY A 307 -9.00 12.58 1.24
CA GLY A 307 -8.61 11.75 2.37
C GLY A 307 -9.80 11.20 3.16
N ASP A 308 -10.91 10.89 2.48
CA ASP A 308 -12.08 10.25 3.09
C ASP A 308 -12.14 8.73 2.86
N GLU A 309 -11.13 8.16 2.18
CA GLU A 309 -10.98 6.71 2.15
C GLU A 309 -9.87 6.29 3.13
N ALA A 310 -10.30 5.83 4.30
CA ALA A 310 -9.45 5.17 5.27
C ALA A 310 -8.62 4.05 4.60
N PRO A 311 -7.34 3.83 4.97
CA PRO A 311 -6.52 2.76 4.44
C PRO A 311 -7.20 1.42 4.76
N GLY A 312 -7.79 0.78 3.76
CA GLY A 312 -8.53 -0.47 3.91
C GLY A 312 -9.66 -0.66 2.90
N HIS A 313 -9.86 0.23 1.94
CA HIS A 313 -10.80 -0.07 0.87
C HIS A 313 -10.11 -0.93 -0.19
N PRO A 314 -10.60 -2.17 -0.38
CA PRO A 314 -10.30 -2.94 -1.57
C PRO A 314 -10.71 -2.11 -2.78
N CYS A 315 -10.07 -2.33 -3.94
CA CYS A 315 -10.35 -1.68 -5.23
C CYS A 315 -11.76 -1.12 -5.29
N ASP A 316 -11.92 0.17 -5.63
CA ASP A 316 -13.25 0.78 -5.77
C ASP A 316 -14.15 -0.19 -6.54
N ALA A 317 -15.13 -0.76 -5.85
CA ALA A 317 -15.98 -1.81 -6.40
C ALA A 317 -16.71 -1.31 -7.66
N TYR A 318 -17.02 -0.02 -7.72
CA TYR A 318 -17.70 0.61 -8.86
C TYR A 318 -16.72 0.82 -10.01
N GLY A 319 -15.53 1.34 -9.75
CA GLY A 319 -14.48 1.51 -10.75
C GLY A 319 -14.02 0.16 -11.33
N LEU A 320 -13.93 -0.89 -10.51
CA LEU A 320 -13.66 -2.25 -10.97
C LEU A 320 -14.78 -2.74 -11.91
N ALA A 321 -16.04 -2.57 -11.52
CA ALA A 321 -17.17 -2.98 -12.32
C ALA A 321 -17.18 -2.26 -13.68
N GLU A 322 -16.90 -0.97 -13.72
CA GLU A 322 -16.79 -0.19 -14.95
C GLU A 322 -15.62 -0.67 -15.83
N ALA A 323 -14.45 -0.89 -15.24
CA ALA A 323 -13.28 -1.39 -15.96
C ALA A 323 -13.50 -2.79 -16.57
N VAL A 324 -14.22 -3.69 -15.86
CA VAL A 324 -14.56 -5.01 -16.35
C VAL A 324 -15.55 -4.90 -17.52
N ARG A 325 -16.59 -4.08 -17.41
CA ARG A 325 -17.57 -3.86 -18.50
C ARG A 325 -16.95 -3.21 -19.73
N ALA A 326 -16.06 -2.24 -19.54
CA ALA A 326 -15.39 -1.57 -20.68
C ALA A 326 -14.62 -2.53 -21.58
N ARG A 327 -14.16 -3.67 -21.05
CA ARG A 327 -13.50 -4.74 -21.83
C ARG A 327 -14.43 -5.90 -22.21
N GLY A 328 -15.74 -5.74 -22.03
CA GLY A 328 -16.73 -6.77 -22.36
C GLY A 328 -16.81 -7.94 -21.37
N GLY A 329 -16.24 -7.77 -20.17
CA GLY A 329 -16.26 -8.80 -19.13
C GLY A 329 -17.53 -8.79 -18.29
N THR A 330 -17.75 -9.88 -17.56
CA THR A 330 -18.93 -10.17 -16.73
C THR A 330 -18.65 -9.81 -15.27
N VAL A 331 -19.46 -8.91 -14.70
CA VAL A 331 -19.40 -8.50 -13.30
C VAL A 331 -20.32 -9.38 -12.46
N VAL A 332 -19.74 -10.10 -11.51
CA VAL A 332 -20.48 -10.91 -10.54
C VAL A 332 -20.51 -10.19 -9.19
N ALA A 333 -21.68 -10.20 -8.54
CA ALA A 333 -21.80 -9.70 -7.17
C ALA A 333 -22.46 -10.76 -6.27
N ALA A 334 -22.06 -10.80 -4.99
CA ALA A 334 -22.63 -11.67 -3.98
C ALA A 334 -22.88 -10.91 -2.68
N GLY A 335 -24.06 -11.07 -2.06
CA GLY A 335 -24.45 -10.30 -0.89
C GLY A 335 -24.58 -11.12 0.38
N GLY A 336 -24.26 -10.47 1.53
CA GLY A 336 -24.45 -11.07 2.84
C GLY A 336 -23.87 -10.26 3.99
N CYS A 337 -24.23 -10.64 5.22
CA CYS A 337 -23.66 -10.01 6.42
C CYS A 337 -22.21 -10.43 6.67
N PHE A 338 -21.84 -11.65 6.33
CA PHE A 338 -20.50 -12.25 6.54
C PHE A 338 -19.92 -12.01 7.94
N ASP A 339 -20.79 -12.06 8.95
CA ASP A 339 -20.44 -11.75 10.33
C ASP A 339 -19.39 -12.73 10.91
N LEU A 340 -19.60 -14.04 10.71
CA LEU A 340 -18.59 -15.09 10.97
C LEU A 340 -18.38 -15.87 9.67
N LEU A 341 -17.22 -15.71 9.05
CA LEU A 341 -16.84 -16.46 7.87
C LEU A 341 -16.62 -17.94 8.21
N HIS A 342 -17.17 -18.82 7.38
CA HIS A 342 -17.02 -20.27 7.48
C HIS A 342 -16.91 -20.90 6.10
N VAL A 343 -16.54 -22.17 6.03
CA VAL A 343 -16.28 -22.89 4.77
C VAL A 343 -17.45 -22.80 3.77
N GLY A 344 -18.70 -22.72 4.22
CA GLY A 344 -19.86 -22.53 3.36
C GLY A 344 -19.83 -21.19 2.61
N HIS A 345 -19.45 -20.09 3.29
CA HIS A 345 -19.25 -18.79 2.65
C HIS A 345 -18.10 -18.84 1.64
N VAL A 346 -16.96 -19.44 2.01
CA VAL A 346 -15.80 -19.56 1.12
C VAL A 346 -16.15 -20.33 -0.15
N GLY A 347 -16.84 -21.46 -0.03
CA GLY A 347 -17.28 -22.28 -1.18
C GLY A 347 -18.25 -21.53 -2.08
N LEU A 348 -19.21 -20.79 -1.51
CA LEU A 348 -20.14 -19.93 -2.23
C LEU A 348 -19.38 -18.88 -3.06
N LEU A 349 -18.48 -18.14 -2.43
CA LEU A 349 -17.70 -17.07 -3.08
C LEU A 349 -16.77 -17.61 -4.17
N GLN A 350 -16.11 -18.76 -3.93
CA GLN A 350 -15.31 -19.43 -4.96
C GLN A 350 -16.13 -19.85 -6.18
N ASN A 351 -17.33 -20.37 -5.96
CA ASN A 351 -18.24 -20.75 -7.06
C ASN A 351 -18.78 -19.50 -7.77
N ALA A 352 -19.14 -18.46 -7.04
CA ALA A 352 -19.56 -17.18 -7.61
C ALA A 352 -18.48 -16.59 -8.54
N ARG A 353 -17.20 -16.58 -8.08
CA ARG A 353 -16.08 -16.07 -8.88
C ARG A 353 -15.90 -16.78 -10.22
N ARG A 354 -16.26 -18.05 -10.31
CA ARG A 354 -16.19 -18.85 -11.55
C ARG A 354 -17.26 -18.48 -12.58
N THR A 355 -18.27 -17.70 -12.21
CA THR A 355 -19.37 -17.33 -13.11
C THR A 355 -19.13 -16.02 -13.88
N GLY A 356 -17.99 -15.35 -13.66
CA GLY A 356 -17.65 -14.13 -14.39
C GLY A 356 -16.19 -13.70 -14.21
N ASP A 357 -15.87 -12.51 -14.70
CA ASP A 357 -14.50 -11.98 -14.76
C ASP A 357 -14.05 -11.29 -13.47
N CYS A 358 -14.98 -10.83 -12.63
CA CYS A 358 -14.69 -10.35 -11.29
C CYS A 358 -15.82 -10.71 -10.32
N LEU A 359 -15.48 -10.79 -9.01
CA LEU A 359 -16.44 -10.96 -7.92
C LEU A 359 -16.37 -9.77 -6.97
N ILE A 360 -17.49 -9.08 -6.82
CA ILE A 360 -17.68 -7.99 -5.86
C ILE A 360 -18.59 -8.49 -4.74
N VAL A 361 -18.10 -8.45 -3.48
CA VAL A 361 -18.89 -8.88 -2.33
C VAL A 361 -19.57 -7.68 -1.69
N CYS A 362 -20.90 -7.70 -1.61
CA CYS A 362 -21.74 -6.65 -1.04
C CYS A 362 -22.04 -6.97 0.43
N VAL A 363 -21.55 -6.15 1.37
CA VAL A 363 -21.60 -6.39 2.80
C VAL A 363 -22.47 -5.36 3.50
N ASN A 364 -23.39 -5.79 4.36
CA ASN A 364 -24.17 -4.90 5.20
C ASN A 364 -23.28 -4.16 6.21
N SER A 365 -23.51 -2.87 6.44
CA SER A 365 -22.93 -2.09 7.55
C SER A 365 -23.28 -2.70 8.90
N ASP A 366 -22.62 -2.26 9.97
CA ASP A 366 -22.93 -2.73 11.32
C ASP A 366 -24.35 -2.32 11.73
N ALA A 367 -24.77 -1.10 11.35
CA ALA A 367 -26.12 -0.63 11.60
C ALA A 367 -27.17 -1.45 10.84
N SER A 368 -26.93 -1.77 9.58
CA SER A 368 -27.80 -2.63 8.78
C SER A 368 -27.91 -4.04 9.38
N VAL A 369 -26.80 -4.65 9.79
CA VAL A 369 -26.82 -5.97 10.45
C VAL A 369 -27.58 -5.94 11.78
N ALA A 370 -27.39 -4.90 12.60
CA ALA A 370 -28.10 -4.75 13.86
C ALA A 370 -29.63 -4.66 13.67
N ARG A 371 -30.07 -3.94 12.63
CA ARG A 371 -31.50 -3.88 12.26
C ARG A 371 -32.05 -5.23 11.82
N LEU A 372 -31.27 -5.99 11.03
CA LEU A 372 -31.72 -7.26 10.47
C LEU A 372 -31.67 -8.43 11.46
N LYS A 373 -30.66 -8.48 12.34
CA LYS A 373 -30.38 -9.64 13.20
C LYS A 373 -30.56 -9.38 14.69
N GLY A 374 -30.89 -8.15 15.07
CA GLY A 374 -31.15 -7.75 16.45
C GLY A 374 -29.90 -7.33 17.24
N PRO A 375 -30.07 -6.91 18.51
CA PRO A 375 -29.00 -6.41 19.37
C PRO A 375 -27.91 -7.50 19.61
N GLY A 376 -26.65 -7.06 19.66
CA GLY A 376 -25.49 -7.94 19.80
C GLY A 376 -24.96 -8.51 18.49
N ARG A 377 -25.48 -8.03 17.34
CA ARG A 377 -24.97 -8.32 16.00
C ARG A 377 -24.64 -7.02 15.27
N PRO A 378 -23.58 -7.03 14.42
CA PRO A 378 -22.66 -8.13 14.14
C PRO A 378 -21.70 -8.40 15.32
N ILE A 379 -21.07 -9.58 15.35
CA ILE A 379 -19.97 -9.92 16.27
C ILE A 379 -18.69 -9.22 15.83
N ASN A 380 -18.41 -9.25 14.53
CA ASN A 380 -17.26 -8.59 13.93
C ASN A 380 -17.67 -7.25 13.27
N PRO A 381 -16.99 -6.15 13.58
CA PRO A 381 -17.26 -4.86 12.95
C PRO A 381 -17.04 -4.92 11.44
N VAL A 382 -17.71 -4.05 10.69
CA VAL A 382 -17.67 -4.05 9.21
C VAL A 382 -16.24 -3.96 8.67
N ALA A 383 -15.37 -3.19 9.31
CA ALA A 383 -13.97 -3.05 8.90
C ALA A 383 -13.24 -4.40 8.90
N ASP A 384 -13.44 -5.21 9.95
CA ASP A 384 -12.83 -6.54 10.05
C ASP A 384 -13.44 -7.51 9.05
N ARG A 385 -14.77 -7.47 8.87
CA ARG A 385 -15.48 -8.31 7.89
C ARG A 385 -15.01 -8.03 6.45
N VAL A 386 -14.86 -6.76 6.09
CA VAL A 386 -14.29 -6.32 4.81
C VAL A 386 -12.86 -6.83 4.66
N ARG A 387 -12.02 -6.66 5.68
CA ARG A 387 -10.62 -7.09 5.66
C ARG A 387 -10.47 -8.60 5.46
N VAL A 388 -11.29 -9.41 6.15
CA VAL A 388 -11.26 -10.87 5.99
C VAL A 388 -11.73 -11.29 4.60
N LEU A 389 -12.80 -10.68 4.06
CA LEU A 389 -13.30 -10.95 2.71
C LEU A 389 -12.28 -10.57 1.63
N SER A 390 -11.65 -9.41 1.75
CA SER A 390 -10.62 -8.94 0.81
C SER A 390 -9.36 -9.81 0.83
N GLY A 391 -9.12 -10.59 1.91
CA GLY A 391 -8.06 -11.58 1.99
C GLY A 391 -8.34 -12.88 1.24
N LEU A 392 -9.56 -13.08 0.74
CA LEU A 392 -9.92 -14.26 -0.04
C LEU A 392 -9.53 -14.07 -1.51
N GLY A 393 -8.67 -14.92 -2.04
CA GLY A 393 -8.20 -14.86 -3.43
C GLY A 393 -9.29 -14.97 -4.53
N CYS A 394 -10.54 -15.25 -4.15
CA CYS A 394 -11.70 -15.25 -5.05
C CYS A 394 -12.52 -13.94 -4.99
N VAL A 395 -12.16 -12.98 -4.14
CA VAL A 395 -12.86 -11.70 -3.99
C VAL A 395 -12.00 -10.59 -4.59
N ASP A 396 -12.51 -9.91 -5.60
CA ASP A 396 -11.78 -8.84 -6.29
C ASP A 396 -12.05 -7.46 -5.65
N ALA A 397 -13.26 -7.24 -5.09
CA ALA A 397 -13.61 -6.03 -4.34
C ALA A 397 -14.73 -6.29 -3.34
N VAL A 398 -14.87 -5.38 -2.36
CA VAL A 398 -15.95 -5.40 -1.38
C VAL A 398 -16.66 -4.05 -1.39
N ALA A 399 -18.00 -4.05 -1.47
CA ALA A 399 -18.85 -2.87 -1.35
C ALA A 399 -19.66 -2.94 -0.07
N VAL A 400 -19.66 -1.87 0.73
CA VAL A 400 -20.45 -1.78 1.96
C VAL A 400 -21.72 -0.98 1.68
N PHE A 401 -22.86 -1.41 2.24
CA PHE A 401 -24.14 -0.71 2.14
C PHE A 401 -24.85 -0.67 3.49
N ASP A 402 -25.61 0.39 3.70
CA ASP A 402 -26.32 0.66 4.97
C ASP A 402 -27.82 0.38 4.90
N GLU A 403 -28.35 0.20 3.72
CA GLU A 403 -29.76 -0.03 3.47
C GLU A 403 -30.22 -1.41 3.98
N GLU A 404 -31.52 -1.58 4.18
CA GLU A 404 -32.12 -2.85 4.61
C GLU A 404 -32.06 -3.92 3.52
N THR A 405 -32.11 -3.49 2.26
CA THR A 405 -32.01 -4.35 1.09
C THR A 405 -30.86 -3.93 0.21
N PRO A 406 -30.23 -4.83 -0.58
CA PRO A 406 -29.11 -4.50 -1.45
C PRO A 406 -29.55 -3.75 -2.73
N GLU A 407 -30.85 -3.53 -2.96
CA GLU A 407 -31.37 -2.97 -4.20
C GLU A 407 -30.77 -1.60 -4.60
N PRO A 408 -30.62 -0.61 -3.72
CA PRO A 408 -29.99 0.67 -4.07
C PRO A 408 -28.53 0.49 -4.52
N LEU A 409 -27.79 -0.37 -3.82
CA LEU A 409 -26.40 -0.70 -4.19
C LEU A 409 -26.36 -1.42 -5.53
N LEU A 410 -27.27 -2.38 -5.80
CA LEU A 410 -27.36 -3.11 -7.07
C LEU A 410 -27.65 -2.19 -8.26
N ARG A 411 -28.54 -1.19 -8.09
CA ARG A 411 -28.82 -0.19 -9.14
C ARG A 411 -27.61 0.67 -9.49
N ARG A 412 -26.73 0.93 -8.51
CA ARG A 412 -25.47 1.66 -8.73
C ARG A 412 -24.39 0.77 -9.33
N LEU A 413 -24.25 -0.45 -8.82
CA LEU A 413 -23.22 -1.41 -9.24
C LEU A 413 -23.53 -2.06 -10.60
N ARG A 414 -24.81 -2.36 -10.86
CA ARG A 414 -25.35 -3.03 -12.07
C ARG A 414 -24.61 -4.32 -12.40
N PRO A 415 -24.52 -5.31 -11.48
CA PRO A 415 -23.84 -6.56 -11.80
C PRO A 415 -24.61 -7.37 -12.88
N ASP A 416 -23.87 -8.08 -13.72
CA ASP A 416 -24.45 -8.98 -14.69
C ASP A 416 -25.05 -10.23 -14.02
N VAL A 417 -24.39 -10.68 -12.93
CA VAL A 417 -24.83 -11.83 -12.14
C VAL A 417 -24.85 -11.46 -10.65
N TRP A 418 -25.99 -11.69 -10.02
CA TRP A 418 -26.15 -11.59 -8.56
C TRP A 418 -26.25 -12.99 -7.95
N VAL A 419 -25.31 -13.34 -7.08
CA VAL A 419 -25.24 -14.68 -6.48
C VAL A 419 -25.76 -14.64 -5.04
N LYS A 420 -26.64 -15.59 -4.72
CA LYS A 420 -27.11 -15.88 -3.38
C LYS A 420 -26.93 -17.36 -3.05
N GLY A 421 -26.57 -17.66 -1.83
CA GLY A 421 -26.51 -19.06 -1.35
C GLY A 421 -27.83 -19.47 -0.72
N GLY A 422 -28.32 -20.67 -1.01
CA GLY A 422 -29.52 -21.22 -0.38
C GLY A 422 -30.32 -22.15 -1.29
N ASP A 423 -31.45 -22.61 -0.80
CA ASP A 423 -32.38 -23.49 -1.52
C ASP A 423 -33.56 -22.72 -2.13
N TYR A 424 -33.34 -21.48 -2.54
CA TYR A 424 -34.35 -20.61 -3.16
C TYR A 424 -34.40 -20.83 -4.67
N SER A 425 -35.56 -20.58 -5.27
CA SER A 425 -35.62 -20.39 -6.71
C SER A 425 -35.13 -18.98 -7.09
N ALA A 426 -34.30 -18.87 -8.11
CA ALA A 426 -33.76 -17.59 -8.57
C ALA A 426 -34.87 -16.56 -8.87
N ASP A 427 -36.02 -17.01 -9.40
CA ASP A 427 -37.17 -16.16 -9.73
C ASP A 427 -37.91 -15.61 -8.50
N THR A 428 -37.74 -16.21 -7.33
CA THR A 428 -38.40 -15.79 -6.08
C THR A 428 -37.59 -14.78 -5.29
N LEU A 429 -36.37 -14.46 -5.73
CA LEU A 429 -35.52 -13.48 -5.07
C LEU A 429 -36.04 -12.05 -5.35
N PRO A 430 -36.23 -11.22 -4.30
CA PRO A 430 -36.64 -9.82 -4.49
C PRO A 430 -35.72 -9.06 -5.44
N GLU A 431 -34.44 -9.33 -5.39
CA GLU A 431 -33.41 -8.69 -6.19
C GLU A 431 -33.50 -9.03 -7.69
N ALA A 432 -34.15 -10.13 -8.07
CA ALA A 432 -34.29 -10.54 -9.48
C ALA A 432 -35.07 -9.52 -10.30
N ALA A 433 -36.06 -8.83 -9.70
CA ALA A 433 -36.81 -7.79 -10.39
C ALA A 433 -35.92 -6.57 -10.72
N VAL A 434 -35.08 -6.18 -9.79
CA VAL A 434 -34.15 -5.05 -9.95
C VAL A 434 -33.09 -5.36 -10.99
N LEU A 435 -32.54 -6.56 -11.00
CA LEU A 435 -31.51 -6.99 -11.96
C LEU A 435 -32.01 -6.90 -13.41
N ARG A 436 -33.28 -7.24 -13.66
CA ARG A 436 -33.88 -7.15 -14.99
C ARG A 436 -33.91 -5.75 -15.58
N GLU A 437 -33.84 -4.69 -14.75
CA GLU A 437 -33.80 -3.29 -15.20
C GLU A 437 -32.64 -3.01 -16.19
N TRP A 438 -31.53 -3.75 -16.08
CA TRP A 438 -30.35 -3.62 -16.97
C TRP A 438 -29.91 -4.94 -17.64
N GLY A 439 -30.75 -5.98 -17.59
CA GLY A 439 -30.45 -7.28 -18.21
C GLY A 439 -29.60 -8.22 -17.34
N GLY A 440 -29.40 -7.91 -16.07
CA GLY A 440 -28.72 -8.78 -15.11
C GLY A 440 -29.59 -9.95 -14.67
N GLN A 441 -28.97 -11.00 -14.13
CA GLN A 441 -29.64 -12.22 -13.67
C GLN A 441 -29.27 -12.62 -12.25
N ALA A 442 -30.22 -13.22 -11.53
CA ALA A 442 -29.97 -13.83 -10.24
C ALA A 442 -29.55 -15.29 -10.42
N LEU A 443 -28.55 -15.73 -9.64
CA LEU A 443 -28.07 -17.10 -9.60
C LEU A 443 -28.08 -17.61 -8.17
N VAL A 444 -28.77 -18.71 -7.91
CA VAL A 444 -28.73 -19.38 -6.63
C VAL A 444 -27.74 -20.53 -6.68
N LEU A 445 -26.75 -20.48 -5.82
CA LEU A 445 -25.76 -21.55 -5.70
C LEU A 445 -26.06 -22.40 -4.47
N PRO A 446 -25.87 -23.72 -4.56
CA PRO A 446 -26.12 -24.63 -3.43
C PRO A 446 -25.21 -24.28 -2.25
N TYR A 447 -25.79 -24.24 -1.07
CA TYR A 447 -25.10 -24.02 0.17
C TYR A 447 -24.63 -25.35 0.76
N LEU A 448 -23.43 -25.40 1.35
CA LEU A 448 -22.99 -26.61 2.04
C LEU A 448 -23.80 -26.78 3.34
N ASP A 449 -24.64 -27.81 3.38
CA ASP A 449 -25.54 -28.10 4.49
C ASP A 449 -24.84 -28.24 5.86
N GLY A 450 -25.56 -27.82 6.91
CA GLY A 450 -25.13 -28.02 8.30
C GLY A 450 -24.13 -26.99 8.83
N ARG A 451 -23.89 -25.85 8.13
CA ARG A 451 -22.93 -24.84 8.57
C ARG A 451 -23.50 -23.42 8.48
N SER A 452 -24.13 -22.96 9.57
CA SER A 452 -24.63 -21.60 9.69
C SER A 452 -23.84 -20.82 10.75
N THR A 453 -23.71 -19.48 10.55
CA THR A 453 -23.14 -18.55 11.54
C THR A 453 -23.82 -18.66 12.90
N THR A 454 -25.14 -18.89 12.93
CA THR A 454 -25.92 -19.04 14.15
C THR A 454 -25.54 -20.32 14.91
N GLU A 455 -25.34 -21.41 14.21
CA GLU A 455 -24.93 -22.69 14.81
C GLU A 455 -23.47 -22.63 15.30
N LEU A 456 -22.57 -21.96 14.59
CA LEU A 456 -21.20 -21.72 15.06
C LEU A 456 -21.17 -20.88 16.33
N ALA A 457 -21.93 -19.79 16.38
CA ALA A 457 -22.02 -18.94 17.56
C ALA A 457 -22.62 -19.69 18.76
N ARG A 458 -23.68 -20.52 18.54
CA ARG A 458 -24.28 -21.36 19.57
C ARG A 458 -23.30 -22.40 20.11
N ARG A 459 -22.55 -23.06 19.24
CA ARG A 459 -21.53 -24.06 19.63
C ARG A 459 -20.39 -23.41 20.41
N ALA A 460 -19.94 -22.26 20.02
CA ALA A 460 -18.91 -21.51 20.74
C ALA A 460 -19.39 -21.08 22.14
N ALA A 461 -20.64 -20.62 22.27
CA ALA A 461 -21.25 -20.25 23.54
C ALA A 461 -21.46 -21.45 24.50
N LEU A 462 -21.68 -22.64 23.97
CA LEU A 462 -21.89 -23.87 24.77
C LEU A 462 -20.59 -24.56 25.22
N GLY A 463 -19.41 -24.03 24.90
CA GLY A 463 -18.12 -24.60 25.31
C GLY A 463 -17.87 -26.02 24.80
N ALA A 464 -18.50 -26.43 23.68
CA ALA A 464 -18.40 -27.78 23.14
C ALA A 464 -16.96 -28.01 22.62
N THR A 465 -16.17 -28.79 23.37
CA THR A 465 -14.87 -29.30 22.90
C THR A 465 -15.07 -30.10 21.62
N VAL A 466 -14.31 -29.71 20.59
CA VAL A 466 -14.22 -30.45 19.33
C VAL A 466 -13.69 -31.86 19.66
N ARG A 467 -14.53 -32.91 19.55
CA ARG A 467 -14.03 -34.28 19.59
C ARG A 467 -13.10 -34.46 18.37
N PRO A 468 -11.86 -34.92 18.56
CA PRO A 468 -11.00 -35.25 17.43
C PRO A 468 -11.69 -36.33 16.57
N ALA A 469 -11.55 -36.19 15.25
CA ALA A 469 -12.03 -37.20 14.32
C ALA A 469 -11.39 -38.56 14.66
N PRO A 470 -12.15 -39.67 14.63
CA PRO A 470 -11.58 -40.98 14.84
C PRO A 470 -10.51 -41.27 13.79
N PRO A 471 -9.41 -41.93 14.16
CA PRO A 471 -8.35 -42.26 13.21
C PRO A 471 -8.91 -43.14 12.07
N PRO A 472 -8.35 -43.01 10.86
CA PRO A 472 -8.79 -43.81 9.73
C PRO A 472 -8.60 -45.32 10.03
N VAL A 473 -9.66 -46.08 9.81
CA VAL A 473 -9.66 -47.53 9.98
C VAL A 473 -8.67 -48.14 8.97
N PRO A 474 -7.69 -48.94 9.39
CA PRO A 474 -6.75 -49.53 8.45
C PRO A 474 -7.48 -50.45 7.49
N SER A 475 -7.28 -50.26 6.20
CA SER A 475 -7.80 -51.13 5.15
C SER A 475 -7.28 -52.56 5.34
N ARG A 476 -8.18 -53.50 5.63
CA ARG A 476 -7.84 -54.93 5.62
C ARG A 476 -7.52 -55.31 4.17
N THR A 477 -6.25 -55.51 3.91
CA THR A 477 -5.79 -56.24 2.73
C THR A 477 -6.31 -57.69 2.84
N ARG A 478 -7.21 -58.04 1.93
CA ARG A 478 -7.55 -59.46 1.68
C ARG A 478 -6.37 -60.13 0.98
N ARG A 479 -5.94 -61.24 1.56
CA ARG A 479 -5.08 -62.23 0.88
C ARG A 479 -5.87 -62.93 -0.21
#